data_2f32f8bc5be3a7c1c56954c335e7cfe6
#
_entry.id   2f32f8bc5be3a7c1c56954c335e7cfe6
#
_cell.length_a   1.000
_cell.length_b   1.000
_cell.length_c   1.000
_cell.angle_alpha   90.00
_cell.angle_beta   90.00
_cell.angle_gamma   90.00
#
_symmetry.space_group_name_H-M   'P 1'
#
loop_
_entity.id
_entity.type
_entity.pdbx_description
1 polymer ?
#
loop_
_entity_poly.entity_id
_entity_poly.type
_entity_poly.pdbx_seq_one_letter_code
_entity_poly.pdbx_strand_id
1 'polypeptide(L)'
;MAGIRFFRMAEALARRGHEVDIVLNRHQEPQRLATRLREIPFKSVRWEHYHVVKTFFHRGFDSLVAEGGGDHPFIISKLGSVVGREQTEGVHFHGSVREQLYATQTAIAQRSRIVTVLTNRSAALWWKEHGVDSVLFQVPTGVDAEIPGAGANPYLRLGIEGPIALFAGNIYSRDKQAEVNLLWQDRLNRLGRSLKQRGISLVAMGAGETDQLDPAAVRHLGSFDASEYWDWQHHSQVGIVLAQGTAQDNESSKIYYYLRTGLPIVCEEPVPNKSLIEETGCGAIVPYDQIEAMSDAAAELVSARRDVDHIADYMIKKHSWDARAALYDPVLRGEGPMPAGLST
;
A
#
# COMPACT_ATOMS: atom_id res chain seq x y z
N MET A 1 -6.35 5.57 -2.01
CA MET A 1 -5.18 4.80 -2.47
C MET A 1 -5.47 3.35 -2.90
N ALA A 2 -6.35 2.60 -2.24
CA ALA A 2 -6.65 1.22 -2.68
C ALA A 2 -7.16 1.14 -4.14
N GLY A 3 -8.02 2.07 -4.56
CA GLY A 3 -8.54 2.12 -5.94
C GLY A 3 -7.48 2.43 -7.01
N ILE A 4 -6.41 3.12 -6.66
CA ILE A 4 -5.35 3.46 -7.60
C ILE A 4 -4.53 2.23 -8.00
N ARG A 5 -4.30 1.29 -7.08
CA ARG A 5 -3.41 0.14 -7.30
C ARG A 5 -3.89 -0.79 -8.42
N PHE A 6 -5.18 -1.07 -8.50
CA PHE A 6 -5.66 -1.96 -9.56
C PHE A 6 -5.68 -1.25 -10.93
N PHE A 7 -5.95 0.06 -10.97
CA PHE A 7 -5.83 0.83 -12.21
C PHE A 7 -4.38 0.85 -12.71
N ARG A 8 -3.43 1.17 -11.86
CA ARG A 8 -2.00 1.19 -12.23
C ARG A 8 -1.48 -0.17 -12.69
N MET A 9 -1.92 -1.26 -12.04
CA MET A 9 -1.60 -2.60 -12.49
C MET A 9 -2.22 -2.90 -13.86
N ALA A 10 -3.47 -2.53 -14.08
CA ALA A 10 -4.15 -2.72 -15.36
C ALA A 10 -3.49 -1.92 -16.49
N GLU A 11 -3.13 -0.66 -16.24
CA GLU A 11 -2.37 0.17 -17.17
C GLU A 11 -1.01 -0.46 -17.52
N ALA A 12 -0.28 -0.97 -16.53
CA ALA A 12 1.00 -1.60 -16.73
C ALA A 12 0.87 -2.89 -17.56
N LEU A 13 -0.13 -3.73 -17.30
CA LEU A 13 -0.42 -4.92 -18.10
C LEU A 13 -0.78 -4.55 -19.55
N ALA A 14 -1.59 -3.51 -19.74
CA ALA A 14 -1.96 -3.03 -21.08
C ALA A 14 -0.73 -2.52 -21.87
N ARG A 15 0.18 -1.77 -21.23
CA ARG A 15 1.46 -1.36 -21.85
C ARG A 15 2.32 -2.55 -22.27
N ARG A 16 2.23 -3.68 -21.57
CA ARG A 16 2.92 -4.93 -21.88
C ARG A 16 2.26 -5.76 -22.97
N GLY A 17 1.17 -5.27 -23.55
CA GLY A 17 0.51 -5.85 -24.70
C GLY A 17 -0.70 -6.74 -24.37
N HIS A 18 -1.10 -6.85 -23.11
CA HIS A 18 -2.32 -7.57 -22.73
C HIS A 18 -3.56 -6.74 -23.00
N GLU A 19 -4.65 -7.38 -23.45
CA GLU A 19 -5.99 -6.77 -23.49
C GLU A 19 -6.58 -6.85 -22.08
N VAL A 20 -6.92 -5.71 -21.52
CA VAL A 20 -7.33 -5.61 -20.10
C VAL A 20 -8.67 -4.91 -19.97
N ASP A 21 -9.59 -5.56 -19.30
CA ASP A 21 -10.85 -4.96 -18.88
C ASP A 21 -10.87 -4.81 -17.35
N ILE A 22 -11.12 -3.58 -16.89
CA ILE A 22 -11.39 -3.29 -15.48
C ILE A 22 -12.89 -3.36 -15.27
N VAL A 23 -13.35 -4.29 -14.43
CA VAL A 23 -14.77 -4.49 -14.18
C VAL A 23 -15.22 -3.68 -12.99
N LEU A 24 -16.04 -2.64 -13.24
CA LEU A 24 -16.59 -1.75 -12.22
C LEU A 24 -17.98 -1.27 -12.64
N ASN A 25 -18.83 -0.93 -11.67
CA ASN A 25 -20.16 -0.36 -11.94
C ASN A 25 -20.21 1.17 -11.86
N ARG A 26 -19.14 1.87 -12.29
CA ARG A 26 -19.12 3.34 -12.33
C ARG A 26 -19.88 3.92 -13.52
N HIS A 27 -19.88 3.19 -14.64
CA HIS A 27 -20.52 3.60 -15.89
C HIS A 27 -21.55 2.57 -16.33
N GLN A 28 -22.54 3.02 -17.09
CA GLN A 28 -23.56 2.13 -17.64
C GLN A 28 -23.06 1.35 -18.87
N GLU A 29 -22.12 1.92 -19.61
CA GLU A 29 -21.57 1.38 -20.85
C GLU A 29 -20.05 1.30 -20.76
N PRO A 30 -19.40 0.39 -21.53
CA PRO A 30 -17.96 0.28 -21.61
C PRO A 30 -17.28 1.58 -21.99
N GLN A 31 -16.19 1.92 -21.26
CA GLN A 31 -15.39 3.13 -21.51
C GLN A 31 -13.96 2.70 -21.88
N ARG A 32 -13.43 3.24 -22.97
CA ARG A 32 -12.04 3.08 -23.35
C ARG A 32 -11.17 4.05 -22.53
N LEU A 33 -10.23 3.52 -21.74
CA LEU A 33 -9.33 4.30 -20.91
C LEU A 33 -7.98 4.54 -21.61
N ALA A 34 -7.48 3.53 -22.33
CA ALA A 34 -6.25 3.59 -23.11
C ALA A 34 -6.25 2.53 -24.21
N THR A 35 -5.15 2.45 -24.98
CA THR A 35 -4.94 1.32 -25.88
C THR A 35 -4.91 0.02 -25.06
N ARG A 36 -5.72 -0.98 -25.44
CA ARG A 36 -5.85 -2.27 -24.74
C ARG A 36 -6.35 -2.20 -23.30
N LEU A 37 -6.94 -1.06 -22.89
CA LEU A 37 -7.50 -0.90 -21.55
C LEU A 37 -8.89 -0.31 -21.62
N ARG A 38 -9.88 -1.02 -21.05
CA ARG A 38 -11.26 -0.56 -20.93
C ARG A 38 -11.75 -0.69 -19.51
N GLU A 39 -12.72 0.12 -19.14
CA GLU A 39 -13.57 -0.10 -17.99
C GLU A 39 -14.93 -0.59 -18.48
N ILE A 40 -15.44 -1.66 -17.93
CA ILE A 40 -16.71 -2.25 -18.31
C ILE A 40 -17.60 -2.50 -17.09
N PRO A 41 -18.93 -2.28 -17.20
CA PRO A 41 -19.85 -2.63 -16.12
C PRO A 41 -20.03 -4.15 -16.02
N PHE A 42 -20.30 -4.68 -14.82
CA PHE A 42 -20.49 -6.11 -14.59
C PHE A 42 -21.52 -6.73 -15.54
N LYS A 43 -22.63 -6.02 -15.82
CA LYS A 43 -23.68 -6.50 -16.75
C LYS A 43 -23.18 -6.83 -18.15
N SER A 44 -22.04 -6.23 -18.57
CA SER A 44 -21.45 -6.41 -19.92
C SER A 44 -20.37 -7.50 -19.93
N VAL A 45 -20.03 -8.09 -18.78
CA VAL A 45 -18.98 -9.10 -18.71
C VAL A 45 -19.48 -10.43 -19.24
N ARG A 46 -18.64 -11.05 -20.06
CA ARG A 46 -18.75 -12.45 -20.48
C ARG A 46 -17.52 -13.17 -19.98
N TRP A 47 -17.63 -13.79 -18.80
CA TRP A 47 -16.48 -14.41 -18.10
C TRP A 47 -15.75 -15.42 -18.96
N GLU A 48 -16.45 -16.16 -19.78
CA GLU A 48 -15.92 -17.14 -20.72
C GLU A 48 -15.01 -16.57 -21.82
N HIS A 49 -15.03 -15.26 -22.03
CA HIS A 49 -14.18 -14.58 -23.01
C HIS A 49 -12.79 -14.22 -22.46
N TYR A 50 -12.56 -14.37 -21.17
CA TYR A 50 -11.29 -14.05 -20.54
C TYR A 50 -10.45 -15.29 -20.32
N HIS A 51 -9.15 -15.20 -20.61
CA HIS A 51 -8.21 -16.26 -20.28
C HIS A 51 -7.90 -16.29 -18.78
N VAL A 52 -7.88 -15.11 -18.14
CA VAL A 52 -7.56 -14.93 -16.73
C VAL A 52 -8.45 -13.87 -16.14
N VAL A 53 -8.98 -14.12 -14.95
CA VAL A 53 -9.68 -13.15 -14.13
C VAL A 53 -8.81 -12.84 -12.91
N LYS A 54 -8.53 -11.55 -12.67
CA LYS A 54 -7.73 -11.12 -11.55
C LYS A 54 -8.57 -10.31 -10.56
N THR A 55 -8.60 -10.74 -9.31
CA THR A 55 -9.28 -10.01 -8.24
C THR A 55 -8.29 -9.23 -7.37
N PHE A 56 -8.78 -8.17 -6.77
CA PHE A 56 -8.03 -7.36 -5.80
C PHE A 56 -8.78 -7.33 -4.47
N PHE A 57 -8.10 -7.78 -3.42
CA PHE A 57 -8.62 -7.89 -2.06
C PHE A 57 -9.82 -8.85 -1.95
N HIS A 58 -10.25 -9.11 -0.74
CA HIS A 58 -11.42 -9.95 -0.45
C HIS A 58 -12.67 -9.47 -1.19
N ARG A 59 -12.94 -8.16 -1.11
CA ARG A 59 -14.11 -7.55 -1.78
C ARG A 59 -14.14 -7.81 -3.29
N GLY A 60 -12.99 -7.78 -3.97
CA GLY A 60 -12.94 -8.06 -5.42
C GLY A 60 -13.32 -9.50 -5.73
N PHE A 61 -12.92 -10.44 -4.90
CA PHE A 61 -13.31 -11.84 -5.03
C PHE A 61 -14.79 -12.05 -4.71
N ASP A 62 -15.29 -11.45 -3.63
CA ASP A 62 -16.72 -11.52 -3.28
C ASP A 62 -17.60 -10.95 -4.41
N SER A 63 -17.18 -9.82 -5.02
CA SER A 63 -17.86 -9.24 -6.17
C SER A 63 -17.84 -10.19 -7.38
N LEU A 64 -16.71 -10.83 -7.67
CA LEU A 64 -16.59 -11.80 -8.76
C LEU A 64 -17.58 -12.97 -8.57
N VAL A 65 -17.66 -13.50 -7.35
CA VAL A 65 -18.58 -14.61 -7.04
C VAL A 65 -20.03 -14.17 -7.16
N ALA A 66 -20.38 -12.99 -6.60
CA ALA A 66 -21.73 -12.43 -6.67
C ALA A 66 -22.22 -12.19 -8.10
N GLU A 67 -21.32 -11.89 -9.01
CA GLU A 67 -21.62 -11.60 -10.44
C GLU A 67 -21.40 -12.82 -11.36
N GLY A 68 -21.33 -14.02 -10.78
CA GLY A 68 -21.30 -15.29 -11.54
C GLY A 68 -19.95 -15.68 -12.12
N GLY A 69 -18.87 -14.96 -11.82
CA GLY A 69 -17.52 -15.28 -12.32
C GLY A 69 -16.70 -16.20 -11.40
N GLY A 70 -17.29 -16.65 -10.29
CA GLY A 70 -16.58 -17.43 -9.26
C GLY A 70 -16.09 -18.82 -9.69
N ASP A 71 -16.62 -19.36 -10.77
CA ASP A 71 -16.24 -20.67 -11.33
C ASP A 71 -15.34 -20.53 -12.57
N HIS A 72 -14.79 -19.35 -12.82
CA HIS A 72 -13.84 -19.15 -13.91
C HIS A 72 -12.61 -20.04 -13.73
N PRO A 73 -12.13 -20.76 -14.79
CA PRO A 73 -11.09 -21.78 -14.66
C PRO A 73 -9.71 -21.21 -14.27
N PHE A 74 -9.49 -19.93 -14.45
CA PHE A 74 -8.23 -19.28 -14.09
C PHE A 74 -8.45 -17.96 -13.34
N ILE A 75 -8.53 -18.07 -12.02
CA ILE A 75 -8.62 -16.90 -11.13
C ILE A 75 -7.27 -16.64 -10.48
N ILE A 76 -6.80 -15.40 -10.53
CA ILE A 76 -5.66 -14.88 -9.75
C ILE A 76 -6.21 -13.96 -8.68
N SER A 77 -6.08 -14.33 -7.41
CA SER A 77 -6.52 -13.47 -6.30
C SER A 77 -5.35 -12.76 -5.65
N LYS A 78 -5.39 -11.41 -5.65
CA LYS A 78 -4.43 -10.58 -4.93
C LYS A 78 -4.99 -10.17 -3.56
N LEU A 79 -4.34 -10.62 -2.51
CA LEU A 79 -4.66 -10.22 -1.14
C LEU A 79 -3.83 -8.99 -0.72
N GLY A 80 -4.47 -8.07 -0.01
CA GLY A 80 -3.80 -6.97 0.69
C GLY A 80 -3.40 -7.37 2.09
N SER A 81 -4.28 -8.11 2.76
CA SER A 81 -4.06 -8.65 4.10
C SER A 81 -4.46 -10.12 4.10
N VAL A 82 -3.73 -10.91 4.84
CA VAL A 82 -4.11 -12.27 5.23
C VAL A 82 -4.53 -12.21 6.70
N VAL A 83 -5.63 -12.83 7.04
CA VAL A 83 -6.12 -12.92 8.42
C VAL A 83 -6.06 -14.37 8.89
N GLY A 84 -5.50 -14.60 10.06
CA GLY A 84 -5.52 -15.90 10.71
C GLY A 84 -6.78 -16.09 11.55
N ARG A 85 -7.19 -17.34 11.73
CA ARG A 85 -8.37 -17.69 12.53
C ARG A 85 -8.21 -17.23 13.99
N GLU A 86 -7.03 -17.42 14.57
CA GLU A 86 -6.74 -17.10 15.97
C GLU A 86 -5.86 -15.85 16.15
N GLN A 87 -5.60 -15.11 15.06
CA GLN A 87 -4.75 -13.95 15.12
C GLN A 87 -5.42 -12.81 15.90
N THR A 88 -4.78 -12.35 16.97
CA THR A 88 -5.25 -11.26 17.84
C THR A 88 -4.45 -9.97 17.66
N GLU A 89 -3.22 -10.06 17.18
CA GLU A 89 -2.32 -8.91 17.02
C GLU A 89 -2.08 -8.56 15.54
N GLY A 90 -1.79 -7.30 15.29
CA GLY A 90 -1.44 -6.80 13.95
C GLY A 90 -2.61 -6.76 12.96
N VAL A 91 -3.85 -6.94 13.42
CA VAL A 91 -5.04 -7.02 12.57
C VAL A 91 -5.96 -5.84 12.86
N HIS A 92 -6.33 -5.12 11.81
CA HIS A 92 -7.35 -4.07 11.89
C HIS A 92 -8.79 -4.59 11.89
N PHE A 93 -8.96 -5.91 11.86
CA PHE A 93 -10.25 -6.55 11.66
C PHE A 93 -10.59 -7.42 12.85
N HIS A 94 -11.69 -7.11 13.52
CA HIS A 94 -12.15 -7.81 14.70
C HIS A 94 -13.54 -8.42 14.49
N GLY A 95 -13.90 -9.42 15.29
CA GLY A 95 -15.22 -10.04 15.35
C GLY A 95 -15.70 -10.53 13.98
N SER A 96 -16.95 -10.23 13.66
CA SER A 96 -17.64 -10.70 12.44
C SER A 96 -16.95 -10.28 11.14
N VAL A 97 -16.27 -9.15 11.12
CA VAL A 97 -15.52 -8.70 9.92
C VAL A 97 -14.34 -9.62 9.66
N ARG A 98 -13.59 -10.03 10.69
CA ARG A 98 -12.49 -10.99 10.56
C ARG A 98 -12.99 -12.35 10.09
N GLU A 99 -14.09 -12.82 10.68
CA GLU A 99 -14.71 -14.10 10.29
C GLU A 99 -15.14 -14.10 8.84
N GLN A 100 -15.75 -13.01 8.36
CA GLN A 100 -16.13 -12.86 6.95
C GLN A 100 -14.89 -12.87 6.03
N LEU A 101 -13.84 -12.13 6.38
CA LEU A 101 -12.60 -12.13 5.60
C LEU A 101 -11.95 -13.50 5.56
N TYR A 102 -11.96 -14.25 6.68
CA TYR A 102 -11.45 -15.61 6.73
C TYR A 102 -12.28 -16.56 5.87
N ALA A 103 -13.59 -16.46 5.87
CA ALA A 103 -14.47 -17.25 5.00
C ALA A 103 -14.19 -16.95 3.51
N THR A 104 -14.03 -15.67 3.15
CA THR A 104 -13.63 -15.29 1.78
C THR A 104 -12.26 -15.85 1.42
N GLN A 105 -11.28 -15.84 2.33
CA GLN A 105 -9.96 -16.45 2.10
C GLN A 105 -10.07 -17.95 1.85
N THR A 106 -10.91 -18.66 2.57
CA THR A 106 -11.17 -20.09 2.34
C THR A 106 -11.74 -20.34 0.95
N ALA A 107 -12.70 -19.52 0.51
CA ALA A 107 -13.24 -19.60 -0.84
C ALA A 107 -12.18 -19.27 -1.93
N ILE A 108 -11.31 -18.28 -1.67
CA ILE A 108 -10.17 -17.96 -2.55
C ILE A 108 -9.23 -19.15 -2.65
N ALA A 109 -8.87 -19.81 -1.55
CA ALA A 109 -7.99 -20.97 -1.54
C ALA A 109 -8.54 -22.13 -2.38
N GLN A 110 -9.86 -22.30 -2.37
CA GLN A 110 -10.54 -23.37 -3.11
C GLN A 110 -10.69 -23.10 -4.62
N ARG A 111 -10.80 -21.82 -5.01
CA ARG A 111 -11.20 -21.44 -6.38
C ARG A 111 -10.12 -20.72 -7.17
N SER A 112 -9.14 -20.11 -6.51
CA SER A 112 -8.08 -19.40 -7.21
C SER A 112 -6.95 -20.33 -7.61
N ARG A 113 -6.56 -20.26 -8.88
CA ARG A 113 -5.39 -20.97 -9.38
C ARG A 113 -4.09 -20.38 -8.85
N ILE A 114 -4.08 -19.07 -8.63
CA ILE A 114 -2.93 -18.35 -8.09
C ILE A 114 -3.42 -17.38 -7.04
N VAL A 115 -2.75 -17.37 -5.89
CA VAL A 115 -2.91 -16.36 -4.86
C VAL A 115 -1.65 -15.53 -4.77
N THR A 116 -1.78 -14.21 -4.75
CA THR A 116 -0.66 -13.31 -4.57
C THR A 116 -0.82 -12.50 -3.28
N VAL A 117 0.26 -12.40 -2.52
CA VAL A 117 0.33 -11.68 -1.25
C VAL A 117 1.40 -10.59 -1.31
N LEU A 118 1.49 -9.74 -0.29
CA LEU A 118 2.40 -8.61 -0.27
C LEU A 118 3.77 -8.96 0.34
N THR A 119 3.80 -9.83 1.35
CA THR A 119 4.98 -10.10 2.17
C THR A 119 5.18 -11.58 2.43
N ASN A 120 6.40 -11.97 2.80
CA ASN A 120 6.71 -13.33 3.24
C ASN A 120 5.93 -13.72 4.51
N ARG A 121 5.66 -12.77 5.41
CA ARG A 121 4.83 -13.02 6.60
C ARG A 121 3.40 -13.36 6.21
N SER A 122 2.82 -12.60 5.28
CA SER A 122 1.49 -12.90 4.74
C SER A 122 1.46 -14.26 4.02
N ALA A 123 2.54 -14.63 3.32
CA ALA A 123 2.67 -15.94 2.70
C ALA A 123 2.69 -17.08 3.73
N ALA A 124 3.52 -16.93 4.76
CA ALA A 124 3.61 -17.93 5.84
C ALA A 124 2.27 -18.12 6.57
N LEU A 125 1.57 -16.99 6.84
CA LEU A 125 0.24 -17.03 7.46
C LEU A 125 -0.78 -17.71 6.54
N TRP A 126 -0.75 -17.42 5.23
CA TRP A 126 -1.62 -18.09 4.26
C TRP A 126 -1.41 -19.61 4.24
N TRP A 127 -0.16 -20.08 4.19
CA TRP A 127 0.13 -21.51 4.20
C TRP A 127 -0.32 -22.20 5.49
N LYS A 128 -0.12 -21.52 6.63
CA LYS A 128 -0.59 -22.01 7.92
C LYS A 128 -2.11 -22.21 7.95
N GLU A 129 -2.85 -21.27 7.41
CA GLU A 129 -4.32 -21.22 7.55
C GLU A 129 -5.06 -22.01 6.44
N HIS A 130 -4.51 -22.03 5.22
CA HIS A 130 -5.21 -22.54 4.03
C HIS A 130 -4.47 -23.63 3.25
N GLY A 131 -3.25 -24.00 3.69
CA GLY A 131 -2.45 -25.00 2.98
C GLY A 131 -1.87 -24.50 1.66
N VAL A 132 -1.39 -25.42 0.81
CA VAL A 132 -0.48 -25.11 -0.32
C VAL A 132 -1.08 -25.45 -1.68
N ASP A 133 -2.38 -25.72 -1.80
CA ASP A 133 -2.98 -26.21 -3.05
C ASP A 133 -3.08 -25.14 -4.15
N SER A 134 -3.10 -23.85 -3.78
CA SER A 134 -3.00 -22.73 -4.71
C SER A 134 -1.56 -22.24 -4.82
N VAL A 135 -1.08 -22.01 -6.04
CA VAL A 135 0.25 -21.46 -6.27
C VAL A 135 0.31 -20.05 -5.69
N LEU A 136 1.20 -19.86 -4.71
CA LEU A 136 1.34 -18.61 -3.97
C LEU A 136 2.56 -17.82 -4.46
N PHE A 137 2.36 -16.53 -4.73
CA PHE A 137 3.45 -15.63 -5.11
C PHE A 137 3.42 -14.35 -4.29
N GLN A 138 4.59 -13.79 -4.04
CA GLN A 138 4.72 -12.46 -3.47
C GLN A 138 4.76 -11.41 -4.59
N VAL A 139 3.80 -10.50 -4.57
CA VAL A 139 3.75 -9.35 -5.47
C VAL A 139 3.53 -8.09 -4.63
N PRO A 140 4.61 -7.43 -4.19
CA PRO A 140 4.55 -6.23 -3.41
C PRO A 140 3.87 -5.05 -4.13
N THR A 141 3.67 -3.96 -3.42
CA THR A 141 3.16 -2.71 -4.02
C THR A 141 4.13 -2.19 -5.09
N GLY A 142 3.59 -1.61 -6.15
CA GLY A 142 4.35 -0.89 -7.17
C GLY A 142 4.34 0.62 -6.95
N VAL A 143 5.25 1.33 -7.64
CA VAL A 143 5.29 2.79 -7.72
C VAL A 143 5.07 3.25 -9.16
N ASP A 144 4.64 4.50 -9.33
CA ASP A 144 4.53 5.12 -10.63
C ASP A 144 5.92 5.43 -11.19
N ALA A 145 6.19 5.01 -12.43
CA ALA A 145 7.45 5.31 -13.09
C ALA A 145 7.59 6.81 -13.37
N GLU A 146 6.48 7.45 -13.73
CA GLU A 146 6.40 8.89 -13.94
C GLU A 146 5.59 9.52 -12.80
N ILE A 147 6.13 10.57 -12.21
CA ILE A 147 5.48 11.39 -11.21
C ILE A 147 5.65 12.87 -11.59
N PRO A 148 4.72 13.76 -11.21
CA PRO A 148 4.91 15.19 -11.39
C PRO A 148 6.20 15.67 -10.73
N GLY A 149 6.90 16.59 -11.38
CA GLY A 149 8.00 17.31 -10.72
C GLY A 149 7.49 18.19 -9.59
N ALA A 150 8.39 18.67 -8.74
CA ALA A 150 8.04 19.55 -7.62
C ALA A 150 7.38 20.84 -8.13
N GLY A 151 6.13 21.05 -7.70
CA GLY A 151 5.41 22.30 -7.88
C GLY A 151 5.75 23.35 -6.81
N ALA A 152 4.86 24.31 -6.61
CA ALA A 152 5.00 25.28 -5.53
C ALA A 152 4.86 24.61 -4.17
N ASN A 153 5.66 25.05 -3.21
CA ASN A 153 5.62 24.51 -1.84
C ASN A 153 4.25 24.73 -1.19
N PRO A 154 3.46 23.64 -0.98
CA PRO A 154 2.12 23.76 -0.46
C PRO A 154 2.08 24.16 1.03
N TYR A 155 3.15 23.90 1.79
CA TYR A 155 3.24 24.20 3.22
C TYR A 155 3.25 25.69 3.49
N LEU A 156 3.86 26.49 2.60
CA LEU A 156 3.93 27.95 2.74
C LEU A 156 2.53 28.59 2.75
N ARG A 157 1.58 28.03 1.98
CA ARG A 157 0.20 28.52 1.95
C ARG A 157 -0.54 28.32 3.28
N LEU A 158 -0.04 27.41 4.12
CA LEU A 158 -0.60 27.09 5.42
C LEU A 158 0.16 27.75 6.57
N GLY A 159 1.17 28.58 6.25
CA GLY A 159 2.04 29.20 7.25
C GLY A 159 2.91 28.17 8.00
N ILE A 160 3.21 27.02 7.37
CA ILE A 160 4.09 26.01 7.94
C ILE A 160 5.49 26.25 7.38
N GLU A 161 6.39 26.66 8.22
CA GLU A 161 7.78 26.96 7.90
C GLU A 161 8.73 25.97 8.57
N GLY A 162 9.96 25.86 8.04
CA GLY A 162 11.01 25.00 8.57
C GLY A 162 10.91 23.55 8.11
N PRO A 163 11.68 22.65 8.74
CA PRO A 163 11.69 21.24 8.39
C PRO A 163 10.36 20.55 8.70
N ILE A 164 9.95 19.67 7.80
CA ILE A 164 8.67 18.97 7.87
C ILE A 164 8.90 17.45 7.88
N ALA A 165 8.33 16.80 8.90
CA ALA A 165 8.15 15.37 8.97
C ALA A 165 6.73 15.04 8.47
N LEU A 166 6.63 14.22 7.42
CA LEU A 166 5.37 13.87 6.78
C LEU A 166 4.90 12.47 7.19
N PHE A 167 3.73 12.39 7.79
CA PHE A 167 2.97 11.15 7.95
C PHE A 167 1.82 11.12 6.95
N ALA A 168 1.98 10.41 5.82
CA ALA A 168 0.95 10.28 4.80
C ALA A 168 0.26 8.91 4.92
N GLY A 169 -0.88 8.87 5.59
CA GLY A 169 -1.64 7.64 5.78
C GLY A 169 -2.92 7.85 6.56
N ASN A 170 -3.88 6.96 6.35
CA ASN A 170 -5.11 7.03 7.09
C ASN A 170 -4.86 6.74 8.57
N ILE A 171 -5.55 7.47 9.43
CA ILE A 171 -5.67 7.17 10.84
C ILE A 171 -6.88 6.24 10.93
N TYR A 172 -6.60 4.94 11.03
CA TYR A 172 -7.64 3.94 10.89
C TYR A 172 -8.50 3.83 12.13
N SER A 173 -9.77 4.07 12.00
CA SER A 173 -10.87 3.28 12.50
C SER A 173 -12.17 3.79 11.89
N ARG A 174 -13.10 2.90 11.60
CA ARG A 174 -14.50 3.25 11.33
C ARG A 174 -15.28 3.41 12.63
N ASP A 175 -14.73 2.90 13.72
CA ASP A 175 -15.25 3.03 15.07
C ASP A 175 -14.39 4.02 15.85
N LYS A 176 -14.96 5.15 16.23
CA LYS A 176 -14.29 6.24 16.94
C LYS A 176 -13.67 5.82 18.28
N GLN A 177 -14.17 4.74 18.86
CA GLN A 177 -13.72 4.21 20.14
C GLN A 177 -12.73 3.06 20.00
N ALA A 178 -12.36 2.67 18.78
CA ALA A 178 -11.43 1.58 18.60
C ALA A 178 -10.06 1.92 19.23
N GLU A 179 -9.59 1.03 20.09
CA GLU A 179 -8.32 1.15 20.80
C GLU A 179 -7.14 1.46 19.88
N VAL A 180 -7.11 0.83 18.71
CA VAL A 180 -6.09 1.06 17.67
C VAL A 180 -6.07 2.53 17.23
N ASN A 181 -7.23 3.18 17.07
CA ASN A 181 -7.30 4.57 16.64
C ASN A 181 -6.78 5.52 17.70
N LEU A 182 -7.14 5.28 18.96
CA LEU A 182 -6.65 6.07 20.09
C LEU A 182 -5.14 5.93 20.24
N LEU A 183 -4.61 4.72 20.09
CA LEU A 183 -3.17 4.47 20.13
C LEU A 183 -2.42 5.23 19.03
N TRP A 184 -2.96 5.27 17.81
CA TRP A 184 -2.34 6.02 16.70
C TRP A 184 -2.32 7.53 16.96
N GLN A 185 -3.42 8.10 17.43
CA GLN A 185 -3.49 9.53 17.74
C GLN A 185 -2.55 9.91 18.91
N ASP A 186 -2.49 9.09 19.95
CA ASP A 186 -1.54 9.30 21.06
C ASP A 186 -0.10 9.27 20.57
N ARG A 187 0.28 8.29 19.77
CA ARG A 187 1.64 8.15 19.23
C ARG A 187 2.00 9.32 18.32
N LEU A 188 1.09 9.76 17.45
CA LEU A 188 1.30 10.96 16.62
C LEU A 188 1.47 12.21 17.49
N ASN A 189 0.67 12.36 18.53
CA ASN A 189 0.79 13.50 19.46
C ASN A 189 2.13 13.51 20.19
N ARG A 190 2.57 12.35 20.70
CA ARG A 190 3.89 12.22 21.38
C ARG A 190 5.02 12.55 20.41
N LEU A 191 4.97 11.96 19.20
CA LEU A 191 5.96 12.21 18.15
C LEU A 191 5.98 13.67 17.73
N GLY A 192 4.81 14.29 17.53
CA GLY A 192 4.72 15.69 17.13
C GLY A 192 5.32 16.64 18.18
N ARG A 193 5.08 16.37 19.47
CA ARG A 193 5.71 17.15 20.56
C ARG A 193 7.22 16.98 20.59
N SER A 194 7.73 15.76 20.44
CA SER A 194 9.15 15.47 20.43
C SER A 194 9.87 16.09 19.22
N LEU A 195 9.29 15.99 18.02
CA LEU A 195 9.79 16.64 16.81
C LEU A 195 9.81 18.18 16.93
N LYS A 196 8.76 18.75 17.51
CA LYS A 196 8.67 20.21 17.72
C LYS A 196 9.80 20.74 18.61
N GLN A 197 10.24 19.97 19.62
CA GLN A 197 11.41 20.33 20.45
C GLN A 197 12.71 20.40 19.63
N ARG A 198 12.75 19.70 18.49
CA ARG A 198 13.87 19.69 17.52
C ARG A 198 13.66 20.65 16.35
N GLY A 199 12.64 21.51 16.42
CA GLY A 199 12.31 22.48 15.38
C GLY A 199 11.70 21.86 14.11
N ILE A 200 11.13 20.65 14.20
CA ILE A 200 10.53 19.92 13.08
C ILE A 200 9.00 19.90 13.27
N SER A 201 8.27 20.28 12.23
CA SER A 201 6.80 20.21 12.22
C SER A 201 6.31 18.85 11.76
N LEU A 202 5.46 18.18 12.55
CA LEU A 202 4.78 16.96 12.10
C LEU A 202 3.49 17.32 11.35
N VAL A 203 3.45 16.92 10.08
CA VAL A 203 2.26 17.05 9.23
C VAL A 203 1.69 15.66 8.98
N ALA A 204 0.41 15.48 9.27
CA ALA A 204 -0.33 14.25 9.00
C ALA A 204 -1.35 14.47 7.88
N MET A 205 -1.34 13.58 6.88
CA MET A 205 -2.24 13.58 5.72
C MET A 205 -2.94 12.24 5.61
N GLY A 206 -4.25 12.27 5.40
CA GLY A 206 -5.06 11.07 5.21
C GLY A 206 -6.42 11.18 5.88
N ALA A 207 -7.32 10.25 5.53
CA ALA A 207 -8.63 10.17 6.18
C ALA A 207 -8.51 9.48 7.54
N GLY A 208 -9.49 9.71 8.38
CA GLY A 208 -9.65 8.98 9.64
C GLY A 208 -10.19 9.85 10.76
N GLU A 209 -10.25 9.27 11.94
CA GLU A 209 -10.68 9.94 13.15
C GLU A 209 -9.50 10.75 13.73
N THR A 210 -9.74 12.01 14.04
CA THR A 210 -8.69 12.96 14.42
C THR A 210 -9.06 13.81 15.65
N ASP A 211 -10.13 13.48 16.31
CA ASP A 211 -10.70 14.20 17.45
C ASP A 211 -9.79 14.24 18.68
N GLN A 212 -8.84 13.30 18.79
CA GLN A 212 -7.83 13.25 19.85
C GLN A 212 -6.45 13.79 19.41
N LEU A 213 -6.31 14.27 18.17
CA LEU A 213 -5.06 14.89 17.74
C LEU A 213 -4.90 16.29 18.39
N ASP A 214 -3.75 16.50 18.99
CA ASP A 214 -3.34 17.79 19.53
C ASP A 214 -2.87 18.70 18.37
N PRO A 215 -3.61 19.76 18.00
CA PRO A 215 -3.24 20.64 16.89
C PRO A 215 -1.95 21.43 17.14
N ALA A 216 -1.48 21.50 18.39
CA ALA A 216 -0.20 22.10 18.75
C ALA A 216 0.98 21.17 18.49
N ALA A 217 0.73 19.85 18.37
CA ALA A 217 1.74 18.82 18.12
C ALA A 217 1.70 18.31 16.66
N VAL A 218 0.50 18.15 16.09
CA VAL A 218 0.30 17.55 14.77
C VAL A 218 -0.58 18.45 13.90
N ARG A 219 -0.07 18.84 12.74
CA ARG A 219 -0.87 19.54 11.74
C ARG A 219 -1.55 18.51 10.85
N HIS A 220 -2.81 18.20 11.11
CA HIS A 220 -3.60 17.32 10.26
C HIS A 220 -4.26 18.09 9.12
N LEU A 221 -4.07 17.63 7.87
CA LEU A 221 -4.52 18.32 6.67
C LEU A 221 -5.70 17.60 5.97
N GLY A 222 -6.15 16.45 6.47
CA GLY A 222 -7.20 15.66 5.84
C GLY A 222 -6.71 14.87 4.63
N SER A 223 -7.67 14.51 3.76
CA SER A 223 -7.41 13.75 2.54
C SER A 223 -7.18 14.68 1.36
N PHE A 224 -6.26 14.32 0.50
CA PHE A 224 -5.94 15.04 -0.74
C PHE A 224 -6.13 14.12 -1.94
N ASP A 225 -6.31 14.71 -3.12
CA ASP A 225 -6.27 13.99 -4.37
C ASP A 225 -4.86 13.47 -4.66
N ALA A 226 -4.81 12.36 -5.40
CA ALA A 226 -3.54 11.71 -5.70
C ALA A 226 -2.57 12.61 -6.49
N SER A 227 -3.08 13.57 -7.26
CA SER A 227 -2.28 14.54 -8.02
C SER A 227 -1.57 15.56 -7.14
N GLU A 228 -2.18 15.95 -6.01
CA GLU A 228 -1.62 16.94 -5.09
C GLU A 228 -0.60 16.34 -4.13
N TYR A 229 -0.66 15.03 -3.93
CA TYR A 229 0.17 14.31 -2.94
C TYR A 229 1.67 14.45 -3.18
N TRP A 230 2.11 14.53 -4.45
CA TRP A 230 3.52 14.60 -4.81
C TRP A 230 4.19 15.90 -4.35
N ASP A 231 3.50 17.04 -4.46
CA ASP A 231 4.05 18.33 -3.99
C ASP A 231 4.32 18.32 -2.49
N TRP A 232 3.41 17.72 -1.70
CA TRP A 232 3.62 17.57 -0.25
C TRP A 232 4.87 16.74 0.07
N GLN A 233 5.11 15.65 -0.67
CA GLN A 233 6.30 14.82 -0.47
C GLN A 233 7.59 15.53 -0.91
N HIS A 234 7.58 16.19 -2.07
CA HIS A 234 8.76 16.89 -2.58
C HIS A 234 9.25 17.99 -1.63
N HIS A 235 8.33 18.63 -0.92
CA HIS A 235 8.63 19.70 0.01
C HIS A 235 8.76 19.26 1.48
N SER A 236 8.68 17.96 1.76
CA SER A 236 8.98 17.38 3.06
C SER A 236 10.45 17.00 3.21
N GLN A 237 10.96 16.98 4.43
CA GLN A 237 12.36 16.63 4.72
C GLN A 237 12.51 15.19 5.18
N VAL A 238 11.49 14.62 5.83
CA VAL A 238 11.51 13.23 6.29
C VAL A 238 10.11 12.61 6.26
N GLY A 239 10.01 11.38 5.82
CA GLY A 239 8.77 10.59 5.86
C GLY A 239 8.71 9.75 7.14
N ILE A 240 7.54 9.68 7.77
CA ILE A 240 7.32 8.90 8.99
C ILE A 240 6.49 7.66 8.68
N VAL A 241 6.99 6.50 9.13
CA VAL A 241 6.31 5.20 8.97
C VAL A 241 6.18 4.53 10.32
N LEU A 242 5.00 4.62 10.91
CA LEU A 242 4.66 3.93 12.15
C LEU A 242 4.16 2.52 11.85
N ALA A 243 4.57 1.56 12.66
CA ALA A 243 4.06 0.19 12.64
C ALA A 243 2.69 0.11 13.33
N GLN A 244 1.91 -0.88 12.95
CA GLN A 244 0.55 -1.10 13.48
C GLN A 244 0.51 -1.85 14.81
N GLY A 245 1.67 -2.32 15.26
CA GLY A 245 1.86 -3.08 16.49
C GLY A 245 3.27 -3.68 16.51
N THR A 246 3.53 -4.49 17.51
CA THR A 246 4.82 -5.20 17.69
C THR A 246 5.05 -6.27 16.62
N ALA A 247 3.98 -6.74 15.96
CA ALA A 247 4.03 -7.64 14.81
C ALA A 247 3.13 -7.07 13.70
N GLN A 248 3.70 -6.92 12.52
CA GLN A 248 2.97 -6.44 11.34
C GLN A 248 3.21 -7.37 10.15
N ASP A 249 2.13 -7.87 9.56
CA ASP A 249 2.20 -8.80 8.42
C ASP A 249 2.17 -8.08 7.07
N ASN A 250 1.59 -6.89 7.03
CA ASN A 250 1.43 -6.11 5.82
C ASN A 250 2.53 -5.08 5.63
N GLU A 251 2.99 -4.94 4.39
CA GLU A 251 3.90 -3.87 4.01
C GLU A 251 3.28 -2.48 4.19
N SER A 252 4.13 -1.48 4.38
CA SER A 252 3.73 -0.08 4.33
C SER A 252 3.96 0.49 2.93
N SER A 253 2.87 0.84 2.24
CA SER A 253 2.98 1.50 0.92
C SER A 253 3.66 2.87 0.98
N LYS A 254 3.68 3.52 2.15
CA LYS A 254 4.36 4.81 2.34
C LYS A 254 5.85 4.72 1.98
N ILE A 255 6.53 3.62 2.34
CA ILE A 255 7.94 3.40 2.03
C ILE A 255 8.17 3.51 0.53
N TYR A 256 7.36 2.85 -0.29
CA TYR A 256 7.49 2.91 -1.75
C TYR A 256 7.32 4.33 -2.29
N TYR A 257 6.31 5.06 -1.83
CA TYR A 257 6.03 6.41 -2.32
C TYR A 257 7.05 7.43 -1.83
N TYR A 258 7.53 7.34 -0.59
CA TYR A 258 8.56 8.22 -0.07
C TYR A 258 9.89 8.00 -0.81
N LEU A 259 10.34 6.77 -0.95
CA LEU A 259 11.57 6.46 -1.68
C LEU A 259 11.46 6.85 -3.16
N ARG A 260 10.26 6.80 -3.76
CA ARG A 260 10.07 7.24 -5.15
C ARG A 260 10.37 8.72 -5.37
N THR A 261 10.23 9.55 -4.36
CA THR A 261 10.62 10.98 -4.37
C THR A 261 11.97 11.23 -3.71
N GLY A 262 12.70 10.19 -3.32
CA GLY A 262 13.95 10.33 -2.57
C GLY A 262 13.77 10.92 -1.18
N LEU A 263 12.55 10.90 -0.63
CA LEU A 263 12.27 11.37 0.72
C LEU A 263 12.80 10.35 1.73
N PRO A 264 13.76 10.70 2.61
CA PRO A 264 14.28 9.78 3.61
C PRO A 264 13.20 9.42 4.63
N ILE A 265 13.34 8.26 5.21
CA ILE A 265 12.28 7.66 6.03
C ILE A 265 12.82 7.34 7.42
N VAL A 266 12.06 7.69 8.44
CA VAL A 266 12.17 7.03 9.73
C VAL A 266 11.04 6.02 9.87
N CYS A 267 11.42 4.74 10.01
CA CYS A 267 10.49 3.62 10.01
C CYS A 267 10.67 2.79 11.28
N GLU A 268 9.56 2.31 11.83
CA GLU A 268 9.61 1.36 12.94
C GLU A 268 9.91 -0.07 12.46
N GLU A 269 10.67 -0.79 13.29
CA GLU A 269 11.22 -2.11 12.99
C GLU A 269 10.19 -3.17 12.54
N PRO A 270 8.97 -3.28 13.13
CA PRO A 270 8.02 -4.33 12.74
C PRO A 270 7.51 -4.26 11.31
N VAL A 271 7.73 -3.14 10.60
CA VAL A 271 7.24 -2.96 9.22
C VAL A 271 7.99 -3.90 8.26
N PRO A 272 7.32 -4.82 7.55
CA PRO A 272 7.98 -5.89 6.80
C PRO A 272 8.91 -5.43 5.68
N ASN A 273 8.54 -4.35 4.98
CA ASN A 273 9.32 -3.82 3.85
C ASN A 273 10.31 -2.71 4.25
N LYS A 274 10.76 -2.70 5.52
CA LYS A 274 11.83 -1.83 5.99
C LYS A 274 13.16 -2.09 5.28
N SER A 275 13.38 -3.31 4.78
CA SER A 275 14.58 -3.66 4.00
C SER A 275 14.83 -2.73 2.83
N LEU A 276 13.79 -2.14 2.22
CA LEU A 276 13.95 -1.14 1.17
C LEU A 276 14.66 0.13 1.64
N ILE A 277 14.54 0.48 2.92
CA ILE A 277 15.25 1.61 3.52
C ILE A 277 16.73 1.26 3.67
N GLU A 278 17.02 0.02 4.10
CA GLU A 278 18.37 -0.51 4.22
C GLU A 278 19.06 -0.61 2.86
N GLU A 279 18.37 -1.18 1.85
CA GLU A 279 18.88 -1.35 0.49
C GLU A 279 19.20 -0.02 -0.21
N THR A 280 18.37 1.00 0.04
CA THR A 280 18.56 2.34 -0.56
C THR A 280 19.47 3.27 0.26
N GLY A 281 19.74 2.92 1.51
CA GLY A 281 20.41 3.81 2.46
C GLY A 281 19.64 5.12 2.72
N CYS A 282 18.35 5.16 2.39
CA CYS A 282 17.54 6.38 2.43
C CYS A 282 16.65 6.43 3.71
N GLY A 283 17.27 6.35 4.88
CA GLY A 283 16.52 6.50 6.12
C GLY A 283 17.12 5.77 7.31
N ALA A 284 16.32 5.66 8.35
CA ALA A 284 16.66 4.99 9.61
C ALA A 284 15.53 4.07 10.07
N ILE A 285 15.89 2.98 10.72
CA ILE A 285 14.96 2.04 11.34
C ILE A 285 15.12 2.15 12.86
N VAL A 286 14.01 2.28 13.55
CA VAL A 286 13.97 2.42 15.02
C VAL A 286 13.06 1.36 15.64
N PRO A 287 13.29 0.95 16.89
CA PRO A 287 12.41 0.01 17.56
C PRO A 287 10.97 0.57 17.70
N TYR A 288 10.01 -0.34 17.82
CA TYR A 288 8.59 -0.01 17.96
C TYR A 288 8.35 0.89 19.18
N ASP A 289 7.57 1.96 18.96
CA ASP A 289 7.13 2.96 19.96
C ASP A 289 8.26 3.73 20.67
N GLN A 290 9.47 3.74 20.11
CA GLN A 290 10.59 4.54 20.63
C GLN A 290 10.54 5.97 20.03
N ILE A 291 9.64 6.80 20.57
CA ILE A 291 9.33 8.15 20.01
C ILE A 291 10.57 9.05 20.00
N GLU A 292 11.38 9.06 21.05
CA GLU A 292 12.59 9.90 21.11
C GLU A 292 13.62 9.44 20.06
N ALA A 293 13.87 8.14 19.94
CA ALA A 293 14.77 7.61 18.91
C ALA A 293 14.29 7.94 17.49
N MET A 294 12.97 7.92 17.26
CA MET A 294 12.37 8.33 15.99
C MET A 294 12.59 9.82 15.70
N SER A 295 12.46 10.66 16.73
CA SER A 295 12.65 12.10 16.60
C SER A 295 14.12 12.49 16.40
N ASP A 296 15.03 11.79 17.06
CA ASP A 296 16.49 11.97 16.89
C ASP A 296 16.91 11.57 15.47
N ALA A 297 16.49 10.41 15.01
CA ALA A 297 16.73 9.96 13.64
C ALA A 297 16.15 10.93 12.60
N ALA A 298 14.95 11.46 12.83
CA ALA A 298 14.37 12.46 11.94
C ALA A 298 15.21 13.76 11.89
N ALA A 299 15.71 14.22 13.03
CA ALA A 299 16.56 15.41 13.09
C ALA A 299 17.90 15.23 12.34
N GLU A 300 18.51 14.05 12.42
CA GLU A 300 19.70 13.71 11.66
C GLU A 300 19.41 13.71 10.14
N LEU A 301 18.31 13.10 9.73
CA LEU A 301 17.93 12.96 8.32
C LEU A 301 17.53 14.29 7.66
N VAL A 302 16.98 15.25 8.41
CA VAL A 302 16.59 16.57 7.89
C VAL A 302 17.79 17.31 7.26
N SER A 303 18.99 17.14 7.81
CA SER A 303 20.21 17.80 7.35
C SER A 303 21.06 16.94 6.41
N ALA A 304 20.71 15.68 6.19
CA ALA A 304 21.48 14.76 5.38
C ALA A 304 21.40 15.10 3.88
N ARG A 305 22.54 14.98 3.18
CA ARG A 305 22.57 15.01 1.70
C ARG A 305 21.97 13.72 1.15
N ARG A 306 21.23 13.83 0.05
CA ARG A 306 20.53 12.71 -0.59
C ARG A 306 20.89 12.61 -2.06
N ASP A 307 21.08 11.41 -2.53
CA ASP A 307 21.11 11.10 -3.97
C ASP A 307 19.70 10.71 -4.42
N VAL A 308 18.86 11.73 -4.61
CA VAL A 308 17.43 11.55 -4.95
C VAL A 308 17.26 10.79 -6.26
N ASP A 309 18.10 11.09 -7.26
CA ASP A 309 17.97 10.49 -8.59
C ASP A 309 18.32 9.00 -8.54
N HIS A 310 19.39 8.62 -7.86
CA HIS A 310 19.77 7.21 -7.70
C HIS A 310 18.68 6.39 -7.00
N ILE A 311 18.09 6.92 -5.93
CA ILE A 311 17.01 6.26 -5.19
C ILE A 311 15.77 6.13 -6.06
N ALA A 312 15.38 7.21 -6.76
CA ALA A 312 14.24 7.21 -7.67
C ALA A 312 14.42 6.19 -8.80
N ASP A 313 15.58 6.13 -9.42
CA ASP A 313 15.92 5.17 -10.48
C ASP A 313 15.86 3.72 -9.98
N TYR A 314 16.40 3.46 -8.78
CA TYR A 314 16.27 2.15 -8.13
C TYR A 314 14.80 1.76 -7.97
N MET A 315 13.97 2.66 -7.46
CA MET A 315 12.54 2.41 -7.24
C MET A 315 11.79 2.16 -8.56
N ILE A 316 12.10 2.92 -9.61
CA ILE A 316 11.49 2.71 -10.94
C ILE A 316 11.90 1.36 -11.50
N LYS A 317 13.18 1.05 -11.50
CA LYS A 317 13.73 -0.18 -12.09
C LYS A 317 13.22 -1.43 -11.40
N LYS A 318 13.18 -1.44 -10.07
CA LYS A 318 12.89 -2.62 -9.26
C LYS A 318 11.44 -2.72 -8.79
N HIS A 319 10.78 -1.59 -8.61
CA HIS A 319 9.52 -1.52 -7.88
C HIS A 319 8.40 -0.78 -8.63
N SER A 320 8.57 -0.43 -9.92
CA SER A 320 7.48 0.17 -10.70
C SER A 320 6.32 -0.80 -10.92
N TRP A 321 5.15 -0.26 -11.25
CA TRP A 321 4.00 -1.08 -11.66
C TRP A 321 4.31 -1.95 -12.88
N ASP A 322 5.18 -1.48 -13.81
CA ASP A 322 5.63 -2.26 -14.95
C ASP A 322 6.52 -3.44 -14.51
N ALA A 323 7.40 -3.25 -13.54
CA ALA A 323 8.17 -4.34 -12.93
C ALA A 323 7.26 -5.36 -12.23
N ARG A 324 6.19 -4.91 -11.56
CA ARG A 324 5.19 -5.81 -10.97
C ARG A 324 4.35 -6.53 -12.01
N ALA A 325 3.94 -5.84 -13.07
CA ALA A 325 3.17 -6.44 -14.16
C ALA A 325 3.97 -7.52 -14.91
N ALA A 326 5.28 -7.31 -15.08
CA ALA A 326 6.17 -8.30 -15.70
C ALA A 326 6.15 -9.68 -15.02
N LEU A 327 5.89 -9.71 -13.71
CA LEU A 327 5.78 -10.99 -12.97
C LEU A 327 4.60 -11.84 -13.44
N TYR A 328 3.58 -11.23 -14.05
CA TYR A 328 2.41 -11.95 -14.55
C TYR A 328 2.55 -12.43 -16.01
N ASP A 329 3.48 -11.88 -16.79
CA ASP A 329 3.62 -12.20 -18.23
C ASP A 329 3.66 -13.68 -18.54
N PRO A 330 4.48 -14.54 -17.88
CA PRO A 330 4.56 -15.95 -18.19
C PRO A 330 3.20 -16.65 -18.06
N VAL A 331 2.47 -16.33 -17.00
CA VAL A 331 1.13 -16.88 -16.76
C VAL A 331 0.13 -16.37 -17.79
N LEU A 332 0.12 -15.06 -18.04
CA LEU A 332 -0.85 -14.42 -18.93
C LEU A 332 -0.64 -14.81 -20.40
N ARG A 333 0.57 -15.23 -20.78
CA ARG A 333 0.90 -15.74 -22.11
C ARG A 333 0.80 -17.26 -22.23
N GLY A 334 0.51 -17.96 -21.13
CA GLY A 334 0.49 -19.42 -21.11
C GLY A 334 1.88 -20.06 -21.23
N GLU A 335 2.95 -19.30 -20.95
CA GLU A 335 4.35 -19.73 -21.10
C GLU A 335 4.90 -20.46 -19.87
N GLY A 336 4.12 -20.55 -18.80
CA GLY A 336 4.52 -21.26 -17.57
C GLY A 336 4.00 -20.63 -16.28
N PRO A 337 4.43 -21.13 -15.12
CA PRO A 337 4.12 -20.53 -13.83
C PRO A 337 4.76 -19.15 -13.71
N MET A 338 4.22 -18.32 -12.83
CA MET A 338 4.91 -17.07 -12.46
C MET A 338 6.34 -17.39 -12.00
N PRO A 339 7.32 -16.52 -12.32
CA PRO A 339 8.67 -16.68 -11.77
C PRO A 339 8.57 -16.85 -10.26
N ALA A 340 9.39 -17.76 -9.71
CA ALA A 340 9.47 -17.92 -8.26
C ALA A 340 9.62 -16.53 -7.64
N GLY A 341 8.68 -16.17 -6.78
CA GLY A 341 8.61 -14.83 -6.22
C GLY A 341 9.95 -14.45 -5.62
N LEU A 342 10.25 -13.18 -5.62
CA LEU A 342 11.45 -12.63 -5.04
C LEU A 342 11.69 -13.26 -3.67
N SER A 343 12.53 -14.29 -3.65
CA SER A 343 13.08 -14.82 -2.41
C SER A 343 14.04 -13.77 -1.87
N THR A 344 13.66 -13.13 -0.82
CA THR A 344 14.59 -12.37 0.03
C THR A 344 14.86 -13.13 1.26
#